data_f58aac2e04f076cf7ce4671473a71f3d
#
_entry.id   f58aac2e04f076cf7ce4671473a71f3d
#
_cell.length_a   1.000
_cell.length_b   1.000
_cell.length_c   1.000
_cell.angle_alpha   90.00
_cell.angle_beta   90.00
_cell.angle_gamma   90.00
#
_symmetry.space_group_name_H-M   'P 1'
#
loop_
_entity.id
_entity.type
_entity.pdbx_description
1 polymer ?
#
loop_
_entity_poly.entity_id
_entity_poly.type
_entity_poly.pdbx_seq_one_letter_code
_entity_poly.pdbx_strand_id
1 'polypeptide(L)'
;DGCRNIVILITDGTDECSGEVCQVSAQLQTQGAFLKPFIIGIGRGMRESFECAGAYYEATNEIDFSRALNDVVLQALNNTTSQINLLDSYSEASETNVPMTFYDAQSKRLRYSFIHTINGNGVSDTLTLDPLINYDIVVHTLPPVKVENVKLNPGRHTVIPIKTPQGNMIITSQDSKDRLNNKDVAVIVRQSGSSEVVNVQELNKSEKYIVGKYDLEILTKPSLKIENVEVGQSATTTIEIPQSGQLTLNKGKQILIGSIFVKDSEETKWVCNLEEGQMIETLSLLP
;
A
#
# COMPACT_ATOMS: atom_id res chain seq x y z
N ASP A 1 7.59 -10.92 25.43
CA ASP A 1 7.92 -9.96 26.48
C ASP A 1 7.72 -8.56 25.94
N GLY A 2 6.75 -7.81 26.50
CA GLY A 2 6.43 -6.44 26.09
C GLY A 2 7.40 -5.39 26.66
N CYS A 3 8.64 -5.78 27.01
CA CYS A 3 9.63 -4.86 27.54
C CYS A 3 10.45 -4.25 26.42
N ARG A 4 10.58 -2.93 26.43
CA ARG A 4 11.48 -2.18 25.56
C ARG A 4 12.86 -2.12 26.20
N ASN A 5 13.85 -2.68 25.55
CA ASN A 5 15.24 -2.59 25.98
C ASN A 5 15.90 -1.35 25.33
N ILE A 6 16.50 -0.50 26.15
CA ILE A 6 17.24 0.68 25.73
C ILE A 6 18.68 0.46 26.07
N VAL A 7 19.57 0.62 25.09
CA VAL A 7 21.01 0.53 25.30
C VAL A 7 21.60 1.93 25.17
N ILE A 8 22.33 2.35 26.20
CA ILE A 8 23.09 3.59 26.21
C ILE A 8 24.56 3.18 26.26
N LEU A 9 25.31 3.50 25.21
CA LEU A 9 26.74 3.32 25.14
C LEU A 9 27.44 4.64 25.50
N ILE A 10 28.29 4.62 26.50
CA ILE A 10 29.11 5.76 26.88
C ILE A 10 30.56 5.39 26.56
N THR A 11 31.25 6.19 25.77
CA THR A 11 32.63 5.93 25.33
C THR A 11 33.45 7.22 25.34
N ASP A 12 34.72 7.10 25.65
CA ASP A 12 35.72 8.18 25.60
C ASP A 12 36.73 8.00 24.46
N GLY A 13 36.55 6.98 23.63
CA GLY A 13 37.41 6.68 22.48
C GLY A 13 36.77 5.78 21.44
N THR A 14 37.51 5.60 20.35
CA THR A 14 37.19 4.62 19.31
C THR A 14 37.82 3.27 19.68
N ASP A 15 37.21 2.17 19.23
CA ASP A 15 37.71 0.83 19.46
C ASP A 15 39.06 0.62 18.73
N GLU A 16 40.12 0.31 19.50
CA GLU A 16 41.44 0.02 18.98
C GLU A 16 41.62 -1.46 18.61
N CYS A 17 40.61 -2.31 18.93
CA CYS A 17 40.65 -3.77 18.76
C CYS A 17 40.03 -4.29 17.46
N SER A 18 39.84 -3.43 16.44
CA SER A 18 39.30 -3.78 15.14
C SER A 18 37.80 -4.19 15.14
N GLY A 19 37.05 -3.89 16.18
CA GLY A 19 35.62 -4.10 16.25
C GLY A 19 34.88 -2.98 15.49
N GLU A 20 34.22 -3.30 14.41
CA GLU A 20 33.35 -2.32 13.70
C GLU A 20 31.97 -2.26 14.35
N VAL A 21 31.73 -1.27 15.21
CA VAL A 21 30.46 -1.06 15.92
C VAL A 21 29.28 -1.00 14.92
N CYS A 22 29.50 -0.44 13.76
CA CYS A 22 28.51 -0.39 12.67
C CYS A 22 28.14 -1.76 12.14
N GLN A 23 29.14 -2.61 11.94
CA GLN A 23 28.95 -3.95 11.42
C GLN A 23 28.23 -4.85 12.44
N VAL A 24 28.60 -4.74 13.72
CA VAL A 24 27.93 -5.46 14.82
C VAL A 24 26.47 -5.01 14.95
N SER A 25 26.21 -3.71 14.89
CA SER A 25 24.83 -3.16 14.93
C SER A 25 24.01 -3.69 13.77
N ALA A 26 24.56 -3.71 12.55
CA ALA A 26 23.90 -4.25 11.37
C ALA A 26 23.63 -5.76 11.49
N GLN A 27 24.58 -6.54 11.99
CA GLN A 27 24.41 -7.99 12.21
C GLN A 27 23.32 -8.29 13.24
N LEU A 28 23.27 -7.56 14.35
CA LEU A 28 22.22 -7.71 15.35
C LEU A 28 20.84 -7.40 14.79
N GLN A 29 20.73 -6.38 13.95
CA GLN A 29 19.47 -6.04 13.26
C GLN A 29 19.03 -7.15 12.30
N THR A 30 19.94 -7.76 11.55
CA THR A 30 19.60 -8.89 10.66
C THR A 30 19.15 -10.13 11.41
N GLN A 31 19.61 -10.34 12.63
CA GLN A 31 19.19 -11.44 13.51
C GLN A 31 17.87 -11.16 14.26
N GLY A 32 17.26 -10.00 14.02
CA GLY A 32 15.98 -9.65 14.63
C GLY A 32 16.08 -8.88 15.95
N ALA A 33 17.28 -8.55 16.38
CA ALA A 33 17.49 -7.64 17.50
C ALA A 33 17.39 -6.21 16.99
N PHE A 34 16.32 -5.50 17.36
CA PHE A 34 16.18 -4.08 17.04
C PHE A 34 16.98 -3.27 18.07
N LEU A 35 18.24 -3.04 17.76
CA LEU A 35 19.12 -2.27 18.60
C LEU A 35 19.52 -1.00 17.86
N LYS A 36 18.97 0.15 18.27
CA LYS A 36 19.55 1.47 17.98
C LYS A 36 19.98 2.08 19.30
N PRO A 37 21.24 1.87 19.71
CA PRO A 37 21.73 2.42 20.96
C PRO A 37 21.79 3.96 20.90
N PHE A 38 21.63 4.58 22.05
CA PHE A 38 22.08 5.94 22.26
C PHE A 38 23.57 5.92 22.58
N ILE A 39 24.35 6.72 21.89
CA ILE A 39 25.81 6.75 22.05
C ILE A 39 26.20 8.12 22.53
N ILE A 40 26.84 8.19 23.69
CA ILE A 40 27.38 9.41 24.24
C ILE A 40 28.90 9.30 24.17
N GLY A 41 29.51 10.06 23.24
CA GLY A 41 30.97 10.16 23.12
C GLY A 41 31.51 11.28 24.01
N ILE A 42 32.44 10.94 24.90
CA ILE A 42 33.15 11.89 25.76
C ILE A 42 34.40 12.36 25.03
N GLY A 43 34.36 13.58 24.50
CA GLY A 43 35.45 14.14 23.69
C GLY A 43 34.94 14.60 22.32
N ARG A 44 35.86 14.83 21.39
CA ARG A 44 35.56 15.33 20.04
C ARG A 44 35.95 14.33 18.95
N GLY A 45 35.23 14.36 17.82
CA GLY A 45 35.67 13.71 16.59
C GLY A 45 35.30 12.22 16.46
N MET A 46 34.45 11.66 17.33
CA MET A 46 34.04 10.25 17.28
C MET A 46 32.74 10.01 16.51
N ARG A 47 32.07 11.06 16.05
CA ARG A 47 30.76 10.98 15.39
C ARG A 47 30.75 10.04 14.20
N GLU A 48 31.73 10.17 13.30
CA GLU A 48 31.80 9.37 12.07
C GLU A 48 31.91 7.86 12.34
N SER A 49 32.52 7.47 13.47
CA SER A 49 32.70 6.07 13.85
C SER A 49 31.45 5.42 14.46
N PHE A 50 30.50 6.21 14.98
CA PHE A 50 29.39 5.71 15.78
C PHE A 50 28.01 6.06 15.27
N GLU A 51 27.83 7.11 14.44
CA GLU A 51 26.49 7.53 13.97
C GLU A 51 25.76 6.49 13.11
N CYS A 52 26.50 5.56 12.51
CA CYS A 52 25.96 4.43 11.79
C CYS A 52 25.28 3.38 12.70
N ALA A 53 25.72 3.30 13.97
CA ALA A 53 25.21 2.30 14.91
C ALA A 53 24.00 2.81 15.69
N GLY A 54 23.87 4.12 15.92
CA GLY A 54 22.77 4.67 16.70
C GLY A 54 22.73 6.22 16.73
N ALA A 55 21.94 6.77 17.66
CA ALA A 55 21.87 8.21 17.88
C ALA A 55 23.10 8.67 18.68
N TYR A 56 23.96 9.47 18.04
CA TYR A 56 25.22 9.95 18.64
C TYR A 56 25.09 11.34 19.24
N TYR A 57 25.58 11.48 20.49
CA TYR A 57 25.68 12.72 21.25
C TYR A 57 27.12 12.97 21.61
N GLU A 58 27.64 14.16 21.31
CA GLU A 58 28.97 14.58 21.69
C GLU A 58 28.91 15.33 23.03
N ALA A 59 29.74 14.92 23.98
CA ALA A 59 29.88 15.54 25.28
C ALA A 59 31.35 15.93 25.52
N THR A 60 31.65 17.22 25.51
CA THR A 60 33.02 17.74 25.69
C THR A 60 33.33 18.16 27.12
N ASN A 61 32.32 18.24 27.95
CA ASN A 61 32.39 18.60 29.36
C ASN A 61 31.20 18.00 30.14
N GLU A 62 31.21 18.20 31.45
CA GLU A 62 30.16 17.67 32.36
C GLU A 62 28.76 18.21 32.04
N ILE A 63 28.66 19.45 31.63
CA ILE A 63 27.37 20.10 31.28
C ILE A 63 26.81 19.46 30.01
N ASP A 64 27.64 19.24 29.00
CA ASP A 64 27.24 18.59 27.75
C ASP A 64 26.83 17.14 27.98
N PHE A 65 27.60 16.42 28.86
CA PHE A 65 27.27 15.05 29.24
C PHE A 65 25.93 14.97 29.95
N SER A 66 25.72 15.84 30.96
CA SER A 66 24.43 15.89 31.69
C SER A 66 23.27 16.21 30.77
N ARG A 67 23.46 17.11 29.81
CA ARG A 67 22.46 17.44 28.80
C ARG A 67 22.18 16.25 27.88
N ALA A 68 23.21 15.62 27.31
CA ALA A 68 23.09 14.46 26.44
C ALA A 68 22.39 13.28 27.16
N LEU A 69 22.78 13.01 28.42
CA LEU A 69 22.12 11.97 29.21
C LEU A 69 20.65 12.29 29.49
N ASN A 70 20.33 13.52 29.81
CA ASN A 70 18.95 13.96 30.03
C ASN A 70 18.11 13.83 28.75
N ASP A 71 18.66 14.24 27.60
CA ASP A 71 17.99 14.09 26.29
C ASP A 71 17.76 12.62 25.95
N VAL A 72 18.73 11.74 26.18
CA VAL A 72 18.59 10.30 26.01
C VAL A 72 17.50 9.72 26.90
N VAL A 73 17.49 10.06 28.19
CA VAL A 73 16.48 9.61 29.15
C VAL A 73 15.09 10.11 28.77
N LEU A 74 14.96 11.37 28.39
CA LEU A 74 13.69 11.94 27.94
C LEU A 74 13.19 11.28 26.65
N GLN A 75 14.07 11.02 25.68
CA GLN A 75 13.72 10.33 24.46
C GLN A 75 13.34 8.85 24.71
N ALA A 76 14.04 8.23 25.65
CA ALA A 76 13.77 6.85 26.06
C ALA A 76 12.43 6.67 26.78
N LEU A 77 12.05 7.63 27.63
CA LEU A 77 10.87 7.59 28.47
C LEU A 77 9.64 8.29 27.87
N ASN A 78 9.83 9.26 26.98
CA ASN A 78 8.72 9.99 26.39
C ASN A 78 8.04 9.21 25.27
N ASN A 79 6.71 9.15 25.32
CA ASN A 79 5.89 8.61 24.26
C ASN A 79 5.93 9.53 23.04
N THR A 80 6.61 9.13 21.99
CA THR A 80 6.53 9.81 20.69
C THR A 80 5.24 9.42 20.01
N THR A 81 4.45 10.40 19.65
CA THR A 81 3.19 10.19 18.95
C THR A 81 3.25 10.73 17.54
N SER A 82 2.46 10.12 16.65
CA SER A 82 2.28 10.59 15.29
C SER A 82 0.81 10.56 14.91
N GLN A 83 0.46 11.37 13.95
CA GLN A 83 -0.85 11.40 13.30
C GLN A 83 -0.64 11.37 11.81
N ILE A 84 -1.31 10.44 11.14
CA ILE A 84 -1.29 10.37 9.69
C ILE A 84 -2.51 11.11 9.16
N ASN A 85 -2.30 12.10 8.32
CA ASN A 85 -3.38 12.80 7.65
C ASN A 85 -3.44 12.36 6.18
N LEU A 86 -4.48 11.60 5.83
CA LEU A 86 -4.73 11.22 4.44
C LEU A 86 -5.47 12.36 3.74
N LEU A 87 -4.75 13.00 2.81
CA LEU A 87 -5.20 14.21 2.15
C LEU A 87 -5.93 13.91 0.84
N ASP A 88 -7.02 14.61 0.63
CA ASP A 88 -7.74 14.65 -0.64
C ASP A 88 -7.06 15.56 -1.69
N SER A 89 -7.74 15.80 -2.82
CA SER A 89 -7.25 16.66 -3.90
C SER A 89 -7.12 18.13 -3.49
N TYR A 90 -7.83 18.55 -2.45
CA TYR A 90 -7.81 19.93 -1.92
C TYR A 90 -6.82 20.10 -0.76
N SER A 91 -6.08 19.05 -0.41
CA SER A 91 -5.17 19.00 0.74
C SER A 91 -5.89 19.03 2.10
N GLU A 92 -7.16 18.64 2.14
CA GLU A 92 -7.91 18.45 3.36
C GLU A 92 -7.75 17.01 3.87
N ALA A 93 -7.65 16.83 5.19
CA ALA A 93 -7.52 15.51 5.82
C ALA A 93 -8.88 14.80 5.92
N SER A 94 -9.44 14.44 4.78
CA SER A 94 -10.80 13.90 4.65
C SER A 94 -10.85 12.41 4.30
N GLU A 95 -9.73 11.81 3.85
CA GLU A 95 -9.69 10.41 3.47
C GLU A 95 -9.53 9.49 4.69
N THR A 96 -10.28 8.39 4.72
CA THR A 96 -10.37 7.49 5.89
C THR A 96 -10.76 6.06 5.49
N ASN A 97 -10.77 5.13 6.46
CA ASN A 97 -11.08 3.71 6.28
C ASN A 97 -10.12 3.00 5.31
N VAL A 98 -8.84 3.34 5.39
CA VAL A 98 -7.80 2.76 4.53
C VAL A 98 -6.80 2.00 5.40
N PRO A 99 -6.50 0.73 5.11
CA PRO A 99 -5.44 0.00 5.80
C PRO A 99 -4.09 0.63 5.52
N MET A 100 -3.22 0.68 6.52
CA MET A 100 -1.86 1.17 6.43
C MET A 100 -0.90 0.20 7.08
N THR A 101 0.29 0.07 6.51
CA THR A 101 1.39 -0.69 7.08
C THR A 101 2.64 0.17 7.20
N PHE A 102 3.36 -0.04 8.29
CA PHE A 102 4.59 0.66 8.61
C PHE A 102 5.73 -0.35 8.66
N TYR A 103 6.72 -0.14 7.84
CA TYR A 103 7.92 -0.95 7.78
C TYR A 103 9.09 -0.15 8.35
N ASP A 104 10.01 -0.84 8.97
CA ASP A 104 11.31 -0.27 9.30
C ASP A 104 12.05 0.01 7.98
N ALA A 105 12.41 1.27 7.75
CA ALA A 105 13.01 1.69 6.48
C ALA A 105 14.35 1.02 6.18
N GLN A 106 15.09 0.58 7.21
CA GLN A 106 16.39 -0.07 7.06
C GLN A 106 16.26 -1.57 6.88
N SER A 107 15.53 -2.26 7.78
CA SER A 107 15.38 -3.71 7.76
C SER A 107 14.25 -4.21 6.86
N LYS A 108 13.40 -3.33 6.38
CA LYS A 108 12.18 -3.61 5.60
C LYS A 108 11.19 -4.55 6.31
N ARG A 109 11.33 -4.73 7.62
CA ARG A 109 10.41 -5.55 8.41
C ARG A 109 9.16 -4.78 8.78
N LEU A 110 8.01 -5.46 8.71
CA LEU A 110 6.73 -4.93 9.18
C LEU A 110 6.81 -4.63 10.68
N ARG A 111 6.39 -3.43 11.07
CA ARG A 111 6.33 -2.96 12.46
C ARG A 111 4.91 -2.83 12.96
N TYR A 112 4.07 -2.16 12.19
CA TYR A 112 2.70 -1.88 12.57
C TYR A 112 1.77 -2.04 11.37
N SER A 113 0.52 -2.39 11.66
CA SER A 113 -0.57 -2.41 10.71
C SER A 113 -1.79 -1.81 11.38
N PHE A 114 -2.40 -0.80 10.75
CA PHE A 114 -3.56 -0.08 11.25
C PHE A 114 -4.59 0.09 10.14
N ILE A 115 -5.84 0.34 10.54
CA ILE A 115 -6.83 0.95 9.66
C ILE A 115 -6.90 2.43 10.05
N HIS A 116 -6.62 3.31 9.08
CA HIS A 116 -6.74 4.75 9.30
C HIS A 116 -8.19 5.12 9.57
N THR A 117 -8.43 5.84 10.67
CA THR A 117 -9.75 6.38 11.03
C THR A 117 -9.68 7.86 11.39
N ILE A 118 -10.81 8.53 11.26
CA ILE A 118 -11.02 9.93 11.63
C ILE A 118 -12.15 9.97 12.65
N ASN A 119 -11.97 10.69 13.74
CA ASN A 119 -12.99 10.87 14.76
C ASN A 119 -14.10 11.85 14.28
N GLY A 120 -15.16 11.98 15.08
CA GLY A 120 -16.28 12.86 14.75
C GLY A 120 -15.95 14.36 14.59
N ASN A 121 -14.75 14.79 14.99
CA ASN A 121 -14.25 16.15 14.81
C ASN A 121 -13.31 16.29 13.58
N GLY A 122 -13.20 15.26 12.75
CA GLY A 122 -12.34 15.30 11.57
C GLY A 122 -10.85 15.11 11.86
N VAL A 123 -10.49 14.63 13.06
CA VAL A 123 -9.10 14.42 13.46
C VAL A 123 -8.74 12.95 13.35
N SER A 124 -7.61 12.66 12.67
CA SER A 124 -7.08 11.31 12.53
C SER A 124 -6.55 10.77 13.87
N ASP A 125 -6.53 9.44 14.01
CA ASP A 125 -6.05 8.77 15.20
C ASP A 125 -4.59 9.08 15.50
N THR A 126 -4.29 9.19 16.79
CA THR A 126 -2.94 9.36 17.29
C THR A 126 -2.31 7.98 17.53
N LEU A 127 -1.15 7.75 16.92
CA LEU A 127 -0.37 6.52 17.02
C LEU A 127 0.86 6.75 17.89
N THR A 128 1.18 5.80 18.76
CA THR A 128 2.45 5.77 19.47
C THR A 128 3.43 4.93 18.65
N LEU A 129 4.51 5.56 18.15
CA LEU A 129 5.51 4.94 17.31
C LEU A 129 6.91 5.10 17.93
N ASP A 130 7.81 4.18 17.61
CA ASP A 130 9.20 4.22 18.07
C ASP A 130 9.98 5.31 17.29
N PRO A 131 10.48 6.37 17.94
CA PRO A 131 11.19 7.45 17.28
C PRO A 131 12.60 7.09 16.81
N LEU A 132 13.12 5.93 17.22
CA LEU A 132 14.44 5.47 16.82
C LEU A 132 14.44 4.80 15.45
N ILE A 133 13.27 4.57 14.88
CA ILE A 133 13.07 3.91 13.59
C ILE A 133 12.59 4.94 12.59
N ASN A 134 13.18 4.94 11.40
CA ASN A 134 12.58 5.59 10.24
C ASN A 134 11.58 4.62 9.62
N TYR A 135 10.46 5.10 9.13
CA TYR A 135 9.38 4.27 8.62
C TYR A 135 9.19 4.44 7.12
N ASP A 136 9.01 3.30 6.43
CA ASP A 136 8.35 3.28 5.13
C ASP A 136 6.87 2.98 5.39
N ILE A 137 6.01 3.87 4.96
CA ILE A 137 4.56 3.78 5.16
C ILE A 137 3.90 3.42 3.85
N VAL A 138 3.09 2.36 3.85
CA VAL A 138 2.25 1.97 2.72
C VAL A 138 0.80 2.19 3.09
N VAL A 139 0.13 3.06 2.37
CA VAL A 139 -1.32 3.26 2.42
C VAL A 139 -1.92 2.36 1.34
N HIS A 140 -2.74 1.39 1.74
CA HIS A 140 -3.32 0.38 0.85
C HIS A 140 -4.54 0.91 0.10
N THR A 141 -4.34 1.98 -0.65
CA THR A 141 -5.27 2.47 -1.67
C THR A 141 -5.14 1.66 -2.96
N LEU A 142 -5.95 1.93 -3.95
CA LEU A 142 -5.89 1.34 -5.28
C LEU A 142 -5.55 2.44 -6.32
N PRO A 143 -4.31 2.50 -6.84
CA PRO A 143 -3.09 1.78 -6.42
C PRO A 143 -2.57 2.21 -5.05
N PRO A 144 -1.68 1.41 -4.41
CA PRO A 144 -1.11 1.76 -3.11
C PRO A 144 -0.21 3.00 -3.17
N VAL A 145 -0.31 3.85 -2.16
CA VAL A 145 0.58 5.01 -1.99
C VAL A 145 1.66 4.68 -0.97
N LYS A 146 2.92 4.98 -1.31
CA LYS A 146 4.09 4.73 -0.46
C LYS A 146 4.79 6.03 -0.11
N VAL A 147 5.18 6.16 1.15
CA VAL A 147 6.04 7.24 1.64
C VAL A 147 7.22 6.61 2.34
N GLU A 148 8.42 6.93 1.91
CA GLU A 148 9.64 6.29 2.38
C GLU A 148 10.41 7.17 3.36
N ASN A 149 11.14 6.51 4.26
CA ASN A 149 12.12 7.11 5.17
C ASN A 149 11.54 8.23 6.06
N VAL A 150 10.32 8.05 6.55
CA VAL A 150 9.66 9.00 7.45
C VAL A 150 10.36 9.00 8.81
N LYS A 151 10.83 10.17 9.24
CA LYS A 151 11.48 10.38 10.53
C LYS A 151 10.49 10.99 11.52
N LEU A 152 10.54 10.51 12.76
CA LEU A 152 9.77 11.07 13.86
C LEU A 152 10.67 11.94 14.73
N ASN A 153 10.09 12.99 15.32
CA ASN A 153 10.76 13.80 16.31
C ASN A 153 10.57 13.17 17.70
N PRO A 154 11.64 12.68 18.34
CA PRO A 154 11.54 12.05 19.65
C PRO A 154 10.88 12.95 20.69
N GLY A 155 9.95 12.39 21.48
CA GLY A 155 9.22 13.10 22.53
C GLY A 155 8.25 14.17 22.02
N ARG A 156 7.95 14.21 20.72
CA ARG A 156 7.01 15.17 20.13
C ARG A 156 5.91 14.47 19.35
N HIS A 157 4.82 15.19 19.15
CA HIS A 157 3.79 14.80 18.20
C HIS A 157 4.20 15.20 16.78
N THR A 158 4.14 14.24 15.84
CA THR A 158 4.50 14.47 14.43
C THR A 158 3.29 14.22 13.54
N VAL A 159 2.87 15.21 12.77
CA VAL A 159 1.82 15.05 11.76
C VAL A 159 2.46 14.71 10.43
N ILE A 160 2.00 13.63 9.80
CA ILE A 160 2.51 13.09 8.53
C ILE A 160 1.41 13.21 7.48
N PRO A 161 1.47 14.19 6.58
CA PRO A 161 0.48 14.32 5.49
C PRO A 161 0.83 13.37 4.35
N ILE A 162 -0.16 12.59 3.87
CA ILE A 162 -0.02 11.70 2.72
C ILE A 162 -1.17 11.97 1.74
N LYS A 163 -0.85 12.37 0.51
CA LYS A 163 -1.85 12.61 -0.53
C LYS A 163 -2.42 11.29 -1.04
N THR A 164 -3.70 11.07 -0.78
CA THR A 164 -4.44 9.88 -1.19
C THR A 164 -5.85 10.25 -1.67
N PRO A 165 -5.98 11.19 -2.63
CA PRO A 165 -7.30 11.60 -3.11
C PRO A 165 -8.02 10.41 -3.72
N GLN A 166 -9.26 10.14 -3.33
CA GLN A 166 -9.98 8.95 -3.75
C GLN A 166 -11.39 9.27 -4.27
N GLY A 167 -11.87 8.40 -5.16
CA GLY A 167 -13.24 8.33 -5.61
C GLY A 167 -13.67 6.88 -5.79
N ASN A 168 -14.96 6.67 -6.03
CA ASN A 168 -15.51 5.34 -6.22
C ASN A 168 -15.68 5.04 -7.71
N MET A 169 -15.51 3.77 -8.07
CA MET A 169 -15.86 3.25 -9.39
C MET A 169 -16.73 2.00 -9.24
N ILE A 170 -17.81 1.95 -9.99
CA ILE A 170 -18.71 0.81 -10.07
C ILE A 170 -18.96 0.46 -11.53
N ILE A 171 -18.81 -0.82 -11.85
CA ILE A 171 -19.12 -1.35 -13.18
C ILE A 171 -20.43 -2.15 -13.06
N THR A 172 -21.46 -1.73 -13.79
CA THR A 172 -22.79 -2.32 -13.74
C THR A 172 -23.11 -3.01 -15.05
N SER A 173 -23.97 -4.03 -15.00
CA SER A 173 -24.52 -4.70 -16.16
C SER A 173 -26.02 -4.47 -16.21
N GLN A 174 -26.56 -4.24 -17.39
CA GLN A 174 -28.00 -4.19 -17.64
C GLN A 174 -28.64 -5.59 -17.68
N ASP A 175 -27.83 -6.65 -17.68
CA ASP A 175 -28.34 -7.99 -17.68
C ASP A 175 -29.05 -8.36 -16.38
N SER A 176 -30.16 -9.08 -16.48
CA SER A 176 -30.76 -9.75 -15.32
C SER A 176 -29.75 -10.72 -14.71
N LYS A 177 -29.82 -10.91 -13.38
CA LYS A 177 -28.91 -11.77 -12.60
C LYS A 177 -28.78 -13.21 -13.17
N ASP A 178 -29.68 -13.61 -14.04
CA ASP A 178 -29.74 -14.96 -14.62
C ASP A 178 -29.00 -15.10 -15.96
N ARG A 179 -28.63 -14.01 -16.62
CA ARG A 179 -27.99 -14.05 -17.95
C ARG A 179 -26.49 -13.96 -17.92
N LEU A 180 -25.95 -13.01 -17.15
CA LEU A 180 -24.55 -12.98 -16.76
C LEU A 180 -24.51 -13.42 -15.31
N ASN A 181 -23.89 -14.55 -15.05
CA ASN A 181 -23.56 -14.90 -13.67
C ASN A 181 -22.57 -13.83 -13.19
N ASN A 182 -23.09 -12.78 -12.55
CA ASN A 182 -22.31 -11.61 -12.12
C ASN A 182 -21.09 -11.95 -11.25
N LYS A 183 -21.01 -13.17 -10.75
CA LYS A 183 -19.86 -13.69 -10.01
C LYS A 183 -18.72 -14.18 -10.91
N ASP A 184 -19.01 -14.45 -12.19
CA ASP A 184 -18.02 -15.04 -13.09
C ASP A 184 -17.37 -13.99 -14.01
N VAL A 185 -17.88 -12.76 -14.02
CA VAL A 185 -17.30 -11.68 -14.82
C VAL A 185 -16.40 -10.82 -13.97
N ALA A 186 -15.12 -10.93 -14.18
CA ALA A 186 -14.11 -10.10 -13.56
C ALA A 186 -13.76 -8.91 -14.46
N VAL A 187 -13.41 -7.79 -13.83
CA VAL A 187 -12.91 -6.57 -14.50
C VAL A 187 -11.48 -6.32 -14.07
N ILE A 188 -10.56 -6.44 -15.01
CA ILE A 188 -9.15 -6.09 -14.78
C ILE A 188 -9.03 -4.58 -14.90
N VAL A 189 -8.56 -3.94 -13.85
CA VAL A 189 -8.36 -2.49 -13.76
C VAL A 189 -6.86 -2.19 -13.81
N ARG A 190 -6.46 -1.34 -14.75
CA ARG A 190 -5.10 -0.84 -14.89
C ARG A 190 -5.09 0.68 -14.83
N GLN A 191 -4.00 1.28 -14.40
CA GLN A 191 -3.81 2.70 -14.56
C GLN A 191 -3.57 3.01 -16.05
N SER A 192 -4.22 4.04 -16.60
CA SER A 192 -4.12 4.37 -18.02
C SER A 192 -2.66 4.56 -18.45
N GLY A 193 -2.30 3.87 -19.54
CA GLY A 193 -0.94 3.83 -20.06
C GLY A 193 0.03 2.87 -19.35
N SER A 194 -0.46 2.10 -18.36
CA SER A 194 0.33 1.07 -17.67
C SER A 194 -0.20 -0.33 -17.97
N SER A 195 0.69 -1.32 -18.07
CA SER A 195 0.32 -2.73 -18.15
C SER A 195 0.10 -3.37 -16.77
N GLU A 196 0.47 -2.68 -15.69
CA GLU A 196 0.35 -3.20 -14.33
C GLU A 196 -1.11 -3.25 -13.88
N VAL A 197 -1.51 -4.39 -13.34
CA VAL A 197 -2.87 -4.58 -12.80
C VAL A 197 -2.96 -3.93 -11.43
N VAL A 198 -3.85 -2.95 -11.29
CA VAL A 198 -4.14 -2.27 -10.02
C VAL A 198 -5.10 -3.09 -9.18
N ASN A 199 -6.15 -3.64 -9.80
CA ASN A 199 -7.18 -4.42 -9.14
C ASN A 199 -7.90 -5.35 -10.10
N VAL A 200 -8.54 -6.37 -9.54
CA VAL A 200 -9.53 -7.20 -10.25
C VAL A 200 -10.86 -7.03 -9.52
N GLN A 201 -11.77 -6.30 -10.15
CA GLN A 201 -13.05 -5.90 -9.56
C GLN A 201 -14.19 -6.79 -10.05
N GLU A 202 -15.15 -7.09 -9.17
CA GLU A 202 -16.40 -7.77 -9.54
C GLU A 202 -17.43 -6.76 -10.05
N LEU A 203 -18.35 -7.23 -10.89
CA LEU A 203 -19.49 -6.41 -11.31
C LEU A 203 -20.39 -6.05 -10.13
N ASN A 204 -21.00 -4.88 -10.20
CA ASN A 204 -21.94 -4.35 -9.19
C ASN A 204 -21.34 -4.15 -7.80
N LYS A 205 -20.02 -4.21 -7.66
CA LYS A 205 -19.30 -3.78 -6.47
C LYS A 205 -18.73 -2.38 -6.67
N SER A 206 -18.87 -1.54 -5.66
CA SER A 206 -18.20 -0.24 -5.62
C SER A 206 -16.83 -0.40 -4.95
N GLU A 207 -15.79 -0.01 -5.65
CA GLU A 207 -14.42 -0.02 -5.15
C GLU A 207 -13.83 1.40 -5.17
N LYS A 208 -12.95 1.69 -4.21
CA LYS A 208 -12.36 3.00 -4.02
C LYS A 208 -10.98 3.07 -4.66
N TYR A 209 -10.78 4.01 -5.57
CA TYR A 209 -9.53 4.21 -6.31
C TYR A 209 -8.94 5.58 -6.06
N ILE A 210 -7.64 5.71 -6.19
CA ILE A 210 -6.97 7.02 -6.27
C ILE A 210 -7.53 7.78 -7.47
N VAL A 211 -7.72 9.08 -7.32
CA VAL A 211 -8.14 9.99 -8.41
C VAL A 211 -7.18 9.86 -9.59
N GLY A 212 -7.73 9.59 -10.77
CA GLY A 212 -6.92 9.36 -11.97
C GLY A 212 -7.69 8.73 -13.11
N LYS A 213 -6.95 8.28 -14.12
CA LYS A 213 -7.51 7.58 -15.30
C LYS A 213 -7.13 6.12 -15.29
N TYR A 214 -8.08 5.27 -15.64
CA TYR A 214 -7.97 3.82 -15.62
C TYR A 214 -8.43 3.21 -16.93
N ASP A 215 -7.79 2.10 -17.31
CA ASP A 215 -8.19 1.27 -18.43
C ASP A 215 -8.80 -0.02 -17.87
N LEU A 216 -9.99 -0.35 -18.36
CA LEU A 216 -10.77 -1.50 -17.92
C LEU A 216 -10.76 -2.58 -18.99
N GLU A 217 -10.54 -3.81 -18.58
CA GLU A 217 -10.74 -4.99 -19.42
C GLU A 217 -11.76 -5.92 -18.74
N ILE A 218 -12.97 -5.92 -19.27
CA ILE A 218 -14.08 -6.68 -18.73
C ILE A 218 -14.05 -8.05 -19.40
N LEU A 219 -13.92 -9.11 -18.63
CA LEU A 219 -13.75 -10.49 -19.12
C LEU A 219 -15.09 -11.10 -19.51
N THR A 220 -15.79 -10.43 -20.40
CA THR A 220 -17.00 -10.91 -21.09
C THR A 220 -16.63 -11.70 -22.35
N LYS A 221 -17.62 -12.16 -23.08
CA LYS A 221 -17.46 -12.83 -24.38
C LYS A 221 -18.15 -12.01 -25.48
N PRO A 222 -17.41 -11.35 -26.40
CA PRO A 222 -15.98 -11.07 -26.34
C PRO A 222 -15.60 -10.15 -25.18
N SER A 223 -14.30 -10.05 -24.84
CA SER A 223 -13.83 -9.11 -23.82
C SER A 223 -14.07 -7.67 -24.27
N LEU A 224 -14.55 -6.84 -23.33
CA LEU A 224 -14.79 -5.42 -23.59
C LEU A 224 -13.67 -4.59 -22.96
N LYS A 225 -13.07 -3.71 -23.75
CA LYS A 225 -12.05 -2.74 -23.29
C LYS A 225 -12.64 -1.34 -23.25
N ILE A 226 -12.46 -0.64 -22.15
CA ILE A 226 -12.85 0.75 -21.96
C ILE A 226 -11.65 1.51 -21.44
N GLU A 227 -11.17 2.46 -22.23
CA GLU A 227 -9.95 3.19 -21.91
C GLU A 227 -10.28 4.59 -21.33
N ASN A 228 -9.32 5.13 -20.55
CA ASN A 228 -9.38 6.48 -20.00
C ASN A 228 -10.61 6.77 -19.12
N VAL A 229 -11.08 5.79 -18.36
CA VAL A 229 -12.13 5.98 -17.37
C VAL A 229 -11.62 6.88 -16.25
N GLU A 230 -12.23 8.02 -16.04
CA GLU A 230 -11.82 9.00 -15.05
C GLU A 230 -12.51 8.75 -13.70
N VAL A 231 -11.73 8.65 -12.64
CA VAL A 231 -12.19 8.62 -11.25
C VAL A 231 -11.94 9.99 -10.63
N GLY A 232 -12.99 10.69 -10.26
CA GLY A 232 -12.93 12.02 -9.62
C GLY A 232 -12.95 11.93 -8.09
N GLN A 233 -12.46 13.00 -7.43
CA GLN A 233 -12.45 13.13 -5.97
C GLN A 233 -13.86 13.03 -5.40
N SER A 234 -14.06 12.15 -4.41
CA SER A 234 -15.32 11.95 -3.67
C SER A 234 -16.54 11.72 -4.58
N ALA A 235 -16.30 11.39 -5.86
CA ALA A 235 -17.33 11.09 -6.85
C ALA A 235 -17.47 9.58 -7.05
N THR A 236 -18.61 9.15 -7.58
CA THR A 236 -18.82 7.79 -8.05
C THR A 236 -18.88 7.77 -9.57
N THR A 237 -17.90 7.14 -10.20
CA THR A 237 -17.89 6.88 -11.64
C THR A 237 -18.61 5.56 -11.90
N THR A 238 -19.71 5.61 -12.62
CA THR A 238 -20.50 4.42 -13.00
C THR A 238 -20.25 4.08 -14.45
N ILE A 239 -19.81 2.85 -14.70
CA ILE A 239 -19.63 2.29 -16.04
C ILE A 239 -20.69 1.26 -16.26
N GLU A 240 -21.48 1.43 -17.31
CA GLU A 240 -22.56 0.51 -17.68
C GLU A 240 -22.15 -0.29 -18.91
N ILE A 241 -22.09 -1.63 -18.75
CA ILE A 241 -21.80 -2.52 -19.87
C ILE A 241 -23.09 -2.90 -20.60
N PRO A 242 -23.02 -3.06 -21.95
CA PRO A 242 -24.20 -3.40 -22.75
C PRO A 242 -24.85 -4.71 -22.30
N GLN A 243 -26.13 -4.85 -22.62
CA GLN A 243 -26.86 -6.09 -22.40
C GLN A 243 -26.35 -7.19 -23.33
N SER A 244 -26.12 -8.38 -22.77
CA SER A 244 -25.69 -9.55 -23.56
C SER A 244 -26.86 -10.18 -24.33
N GLY A 245 -26.54 -10.69 -25.51
CA GLY A 245 -27.40 -11.62 -26.24
C GLY A 245 -27.13 -13.06 -25.82
N GLN A 246 -28.09 -13.95 -26.02
CA GLN A 246 -27.92 -15.39 -25.80
C GLN A 246 -27.80 -16.12 -27.11
N LEU A 247 -26.71 -16.88 -27.30
CA LEU A 247 -26.52 -17.83 -28.39
C LEU A 247 -26.64 -19.23 -27.86
N THR A 248 -27.68 -19.97 -28.31
CA THR A 248 -27.85 -21.39 -27.97
C THR A 248 -27.47 -22.24 -29.16
N LEU A 249 -26.49 -23.10 -28.95
CA LEU A 249 -25.99 -24.04 -29.94
C LEU A 249 -26.46 -25.45 -29.59
N ASN A 250 -27.18 -26.08 -30.51
CA ASN A 250 -27.57 -27.49 -30.41
C ASN A 250 -26.60 -28.32 -31.28
N LYS A 251 -25.69 -29.02 -30.63
CA LYS A 251 -24.62 -29.81 -31.28
C LYS A 251 -25.08 -31.24 -31.61
N GLY A 252 -26.31 -31.60 -31.27
CA GLY A 252 -26.84 -32.93 -31.49
C GLY A 252 -26.11 -34.01 -30.68
N LYS A 253 -26.06 -35.23 -31.22
CA LYS A 253 -25.41 -36.37 -30.56
C LYS A 253 -23.91 -36.51 -30.88
N GLN A 254 -23.35 -35.61 -31.66
CA GLN A 254 -21.94 -35.65 -32.05
C GLN A 254 -21.09 -34.80 -31.10
N ILE A 255 -19.90 -35.32 -30.78
CA ILE A 255 -18.89 -34.52 -30.08
C ILE A 255 -18.33 -33.50 -31.09
N LEU A 256 -18.78 -32.28 -31.01
CA LEU A 256 -18.28 -31.20 -31.84
C LEU A 256 -17.29 -30.36 -31.03
N ILE A 257 -16.04 -30.27 -31.55
CA ILE A 257 -15.03 -29.35 -31.11
C ILE A 257 -15.10 -28.16 -32.05
N GLY A 258 -15.12 -26.94 -31.49
CA GLY A 258 -15.19 -25.74 -32.29
C GLY A 258 -14.85 -24.49 -31.48
N SER A 259 -14.79 -23.37 -32.19
CA SER A 259 -14.55 -22.06 -31.58
C SER A 259 -15.52 -21.05 -32.17
N ILE A 260 -15.85 -20.04 -31.36
CA ILE A 260 -16.64 -18.90 -31.78
C ILE A 260 -15.70 -17.74 -32.09
N PHE A 261 -15.95 -17.11 -33.22
CA PHE A 261 -15.22 -15.93 -33.68
C PHE A 261 -16.23 -14.81 -33.95
N VAL A 262 -15.85 -13.58 -33.64
CA VAL A 262 -16.55 -12.39 -34.11
C VAL A 262 -15.80 -11.85 -35.33
N LYS A 263 -16.56 -11.45 -36.35
CA LYS A 263 -16.02 -10.80 -37.54
C LYS A 263 -16.36 -9.31 -37.46
N ASP A 264 -15.34 -8.49 -37.29
CA ASP A 264 -15.44 -7.05 -37.29
C ASP A 264 -14.76 -6.53 -38.59
N SER A 265 -15.60 -6.04 -39.53
CA SER A 265 -15.18 -5.53 -40.84
C SER A 265 -14.20 -6.41 -41.60
N GLU A 266 -12.92 -6.35 -41.31
CA GLU A 266 -11.86 -7.11 -41.98
C GLU A 266 -11.12 -8.13 -41.07
N GLU A 267 -11.30 -8.01 -39.73
CA GLU A 267 -10.63 -8.88 -38.77
C GLU A 267 -11.58 -9.94 -38.21
N THR A 268 -11.06 -11.15 -38.05
CA THR A 268 -11.75 -12.23 -37.34
C THR A 268 -11.06 -12.45 -35.99
N LYS A 269 -11.79 -12.16 -34.89
CA LYS A 269 -11.27 -12.29 -33.54
C LYS A 269 -11.87 -13.53 -32.87
N TRP A 270 -11.03 -14.33 -32.23
CA TRP A 270 -11.46 -15.46 -31.41
C TRP A 270 -12.18 -14.95 -30.15
N VAL A 271 -13.30 -15.62 -29.79
CA VAL A 271 -14.10 -15.30 -28.61
C VAL A 271 -13.99 -16.39 -27.55
N CYS A 272 -14.31 -17.62 -27.89
CA CYS A 272 -14.22 -18.76 -26.98
C CYS A 272 -14.22 -20.08 -27.72
N ASN A 273 -13.81 -21.14 -27.02
CA ASN A 273 -14.00 -22.52 -27.50
C ASN A 273 -15.34 -23.06 -27.01
N LEU A 274 -15.90 -23.98 -27.78
CA LEU A 274 -17.06 -24.74 -27.37
C LEU A 274 -16.64 -25.83 -26.38
N GLU A 275 -17.50 -26.13 -25.39
CA GLU A 275 -17.23 -27.16 -24.40
C GLU A 275 -17.44 -28.56 -25.02
N GLU A 276 -16.44 -29.42 -24.82
CA GLU A 276 -16.56 -30.84 -25.24
C GLU A 276 -17.65 -31.57 -24.45
N GLY A 277 -18.40 -32.44 -25.14
CA GLY A 277 -19.36 -33.33 -24.48
C GLY A 277 -20.71 -32.70 -24.15
N GLN A 278 -20.91 -31.41 -24.28
CA GLN A 278 -22.22 -30.78 -24.14
C GLN A 278 -23.01 -30.87 -25.45
N MET A 279 -24.24 -31.39 -25.38
CA MET A 279 -25.14 -31.45 -26.53
C MET A 279 -25.77 -30.09 -26.85
N ILE A 280 -26.08 -29.32 -25.81
CA ILE A 280 -26.61 -27.95 -25.91
C ILE A 280 -25.74 -27.02 -25.08
N GLU A 281 -25.28 -25.98 -25.70
CA GLU A 281 -24.44 -24.97 -25.06
C GLU A 281 -25.07 -23.59 -25.24
N THR A 282 -25.22 -22.83 -24.16
CA THR A 282 -25.76 -21.48 -24.20
C THR A 282 -24.66 -20.50 -23.77
N LEU A 283 -24.36 -19.54 -24.61
CA LEU A 283 -23.35 -18.53 -24.41
C LEU A 283 -24.01 -17.15 -24.31
N SER A 284 -23.59 -16.36 -23.31
CA SER A 284 -23.95 -14.96 -23.23
C SER A 284 -22.86 -14.17 -23.93
N LEU A 285 -23.24 -13.46 -25.00
CA LEU A 285 -22.30 -12.72 -25.86
C LEU A 285 -22.66 -11.24 -25.83
N LEU A 286 -21.65 -10.38 -25.67
CA LEU A 286 -21.83 -8.94 -25.85
C LEU A 286 -21.96 -8.61 -27.36
N PRO A 287 -22.70 -7.53 -27.69
CA PRO A 287 -22.84 -7.07 -29.05
C PRO A 287 -21.53 -6.60 -29.68
#